data_279524a0d51640d58c8c264a2e0a930e
#
_entry.id   279524a0d51640d58c8c264a2e0a930e
#
_cell.length_a   1.000
_cell.length_b   1.000
_cell.length_c   1.000
_cell.angle_alpha   90.00
_cell.angle_beta   90.00
_cell.angle_gamma   90.00
#
_symmetry.space_group_name_H-M   'P 1'
#
loop_
_entity.id
_entity.type
_entity.pdbx_description
1 polymer ?
#
loop_
_entity_poly.entity_id
_entity_poly.type
_entity_poly.pdbx_seq_one_letter_code
_entity_poly.pdbx_strand_id
1 'polypeptide(L)'
;VRDGAIVANNKLLNTKRILLAPLRVKILWSNKWIRRRILSLGSAICCPSVTYFRPNLPSPLFLNGFRSCEDWETWERVSRLKGAFVYNKKILTYHRIHENSETSKIIHDNKRTEEDFIMYRKFWPEWIAKILIKKYASSQKSNDL
;
A
#
# COMPACT_ATOMS: atom_id res chain seq x y z
N VAL A 1 -11.59 -10.16 -9.13
CA VAL A 1 -12.49 -10.96 -10.00
C VAL A 1 -11.80 -11.07 -11.35
N ARG A 2 -11.35 -12.25 -11.73
CA ARG A 2 -10.87 -12.57 -13.07
C ARG A 2 -11.90 -13.53 -13.64
N ASP A 3 -12.44 -13.23 -14.81
CA ASP A 3 -13.46 -14.05 -15.50
C ASP A 3 -14.69 -14.43 -14.64
N GLY A 4 -15.14 -13.50 -13.80
CA GLY A 4 -16.22 -13.73 -12.85
C GLY A 4 -15.84 -14.50 -11.59
N ALA A 5 -14.62 -15.00 -11.47
CA ALA A 5 -14.17 -15.69 -10.27
C ALA A 5 -13.64 -14.72 -9.19
N ILE A 6 -13.97 -14.99 -7.93
CA ILE A 6 -13.42 -14.27 -6.78
C ILE A 6 -12.10 -14.95 -6.38
N VAL A 7 -10.97 -14.30 -6.66
CA VAL A 7 -9.66 -14.77 -6.21
C VAL A 7 -9.41 -14.26 -4.79
N ALA A 8 -9.68 -15.09 -3.80
CA ALA A 8 -9.50 -14.74 -2.39
C ALA A 8 -8.09 -15.02 -1.85
N ASN A 9 -7.24 -15.75 -2.60
CA ASN A 9 -6.03 -16.33 -2.04
C ASN A 9 -4.90 -16.32 -3.06
N ASN A 10 -4.08 -15.27 -3.03
CA ASN A 10 -2.77 -15.31 -3.67
C ASN A 10 -1.66 -14.90 -2.67
N LYS A 11 -0.41 -15.21 -3.01
CA LYS A 11 0.76 -14.98 -2.18
C LYS A 11 0.91 -13.50 -1.77
N LEU A 12 0.60 -12.58 -2.67
CA LEU A 12 0.65 -11.14 -2.44
C LEU A 12 -0.39 -10.68 -1.43
N LEU A 13 -1.64 -11.16 -1.54
CA LEU A 13 -2.70 -10.84 -0.59
C LEU A 13 -2.38 -11.35 0.81
N ASN A 14 -1.80 -12.54 0.92
CA ASN A 14 -1.39 -13.09 2.21
C ASN A 14 -0.28 -12.25 2.84
N THR A 15 0.71 -11.79 2.06
CA THR A 15 1.75 -10.87 2.54
C THR A 15 1.14 -9.55 3.04
N LYS A 16 0.21 -8.96 2.30
CA LYS A 16 -0.50 -7.75 2.74
C LYS A 16 -1.29 -7.96 4.03
N ARG A 17 -1.96 -9.11 4.17
CA ARG A 17 -2.69 -9.48 5.41
C ARG A 17 -1.76 -9.61 6.61
N ILE A 18 -0.56 -10.17 6.42
CA ILE A 18 0.46 -10.28 7.47
C ILE A 18 0.96 -8.88 7.87
N LEU A 19 1.26 -8.01 6.91
CA LEU A 19 1.69 -6.64 7.18
C LEU A 19 0.64 -5.84 7.96
N LEU A 20 -0.64 -6.03 7.65
CA LEU A 20 -1.75 -5.36 8.31
C LEU A 20 -2.20 -6.05 9.62
N ALA A 21 -1.64 -7.22 9.97
CA ALA A 21 -2.05 -7.99 11.14
C ALA A 21 -2.02 -7.18 12.46
N PRO A 22 -1.06 -6.29 12.74
CA PRO A 22 -1.06 -5.47 13.95
C PRO A 22 -2.33 -4.60 14.09
N LEU A 23 -2.93 -4.17 12.98
CA LEU A 23 -4.16 -3.37 13.00
C LEU A 23 -5.42 -4.18 13.37
N ARG A 24 -5.34 -5.50 13.52
CA ARG A 24 -6.44 -6.31 14.07
C ARG A 24 -6.66 -6.05 15.56
N VAL A 25 -5.69 -5.45 16.23
CA VAL A 25 -5.72 -5.12 17.66
C VAL A 25 -6.04 -3.63 17.81
N LYS A 26 -7.22 -3.30 18.35
CA LYS A 26 -7.76 -1.94 18.40
C LYS A 26 -6.83 -0.94 19.11
N ILE A 27 -6.17 -1.35 20.19
CA ILE A 27 -5.26 -0.48 20.96
C ILE A 27 -4.08 0.03 20.12
N LEU A 28 -3.72 -0.67 19.03
CA LEU A 28 -2.62 -0.31 18.15
C LEU A 28 -3.01 0.71 17.06
N TRP A 29 -4.29 0.98 16.86
CA TRP A 29 -4.78 1.86 15.80
C TRP A 29 -4.26 3.28 15.87
N SER A 30 -4.08 3.80 17.08
CA SER A 30 -3.56 5.16 17.32
C SER A 30 -2.04 5.22 17.46
N ASN A 31 -1.36 4.06 17.49
CA ASN A 31 0.08 4.00 17.65
C ASN A 31 0.77 4.39 16.33
N LYS A 32 1.44 5.55 16.34
CA LYS A 32 2.13 6.11 15.15
C LYS A 32 3.25 5.20 14.63
N TRP A 33 3.97 4.54 15.53
CA TRP A 33 5.06 3.64 15.14
C TRP A 33 4.52 2.41 14.40
N ILE A 34 3.45 1.78 14.92
CA ILE A 34 2.79 0.66 14.27
C ILE A 34 2.22 1.06 12.91
N ARG A 35 1.48 2.18 12.84
CA ARG A 35 0.91 2.70 11.58
C ARG A 35 1.98 2.93 10.52
N ARG A 36 3.15 3.42 10.94
CA ARG A 36 4.28 3.63 10.05
C ARG A 36 4.94 2.31 9.65
N ARG A 37 5.10 1.36 10.59
CA ARG A 37 5.77 0.07 10.35
C ARG A 37 5.05 -0.83 9.36
N ILE A 38 3.73 -0.87 9.39
CA ILE A 38 2.94 -1.65 8.41
C ILE A 38 3.12 -1.18 6.96
N LEU A 39 3.62 0.04 6.76
CA LEU A 39 3.90 0.63 5.45
C LEU A 39 5.36 0.47 5.01
N SER A 40 6.24 -0.03 5.88
CA SER A 40 7.69 0.00 5.63
C SER A 40 8.19 -1.05 4.62
N LEU A 41 7.37 -2.04 4.30
CA LEU A 41 7.70 -3.11 3.35
C LEU A 41 6.86 -3.05 2.06
N GLY A 42 6.14 -1.98 1.83
CA GLY A 42 5.33 -1.75 0.65
C GLY A 42 3.94 -1.21 0.95
N SER A 43 3.19 -0.80 -0.06
CA SER A 43 1.80 -0.36 0.08
C SER A 43 0.89 -1.57 0.32
N ALA A 44 0.62 -1.86 1.60
CA ALA A 44 -0.27 -2.95 1.98
C ALA A 44 -1.75 -2.53 1.98
N ILE A 45 -2.03 -1.22 2.08
CA ILE A 45 -3.39 -0.65 2.15
C ILE A 45 -3.88 -0.42 0.72
N CYS A 46 -5.00 -1.04 0.37
CA CYS A 46 -5.64 -0.88 -0.94
C CYS A 46 -6.44 0.43 -0.97
N CYS A 47 -6.05 1.38 -1.81
CA CYS A 47 -6.63 2.72 -1.88
C CYS A 47 -8.17 2.73 -1.99
N PRO A 48 -8.81 1.96 -2.90
CA PRO A 48 -10.28 1.95 -3.01
C PRO A 48 -11.03 1.41 -1.77
N SER A 49 -10.33 0.79 -0.82
CA SER A 49 -10.93 0.26 0.41
C SER A 49 -10.86 1.20 1.61
N VAL A 50 -10.37 2.44 1.41
CA VAL A 50 -10.13 3.38 2.50
C VAL A 50 -11.25 4.42 2.59
N THR A 51 -11.77 4.60 3.81
CA THR A 51 -12.69 5.70 4.14
C THR A 51 -11.97 6.71 5.03
N TYR A 52 -12.16 7.99 4.74
CA TYR A 52 -11.45 9.09 5.39
C TYR A 52 -12.37 9.90 6.28
N PHE A 53 -11.89 10.22 7.47
CA PHE A 53 -12.49 11.26 8.31
C PHE A 53 -11.80 12.59 8.00
N ARG A 54 -12.37 13.34 7.06
CA ARG A 54 -11.79 14.56 6.49
C ARG A 54 -11.38 15.64 7.48
N PRO A 55 -12.10 15.91 8.58
CA PRO A 55 -11.71 16.95 9.52
C PRO A 55 -10.32 16.79 10.13
N ASN A 56 -9.78 15.57 10.18
CA ASN A 56 -8.46 15.27 10.73
C ASN A 56 -7.34 15.21 9.69
N LEU A 57 -7.65 15.52 8.44
CA LEU A 57 -6.72 15.32 7.33
C LEU A 57 -6.38 16.64 6.63
N PRO A 58 -5.14 16.78 6.11
CA PRO A 58 -4.75 17.97 5.35
C PRO A 58 -5.52 18.09 4.04
N SER A 59 -5.58 19.30 3.52
CA SER A 59 -6.09 19.58 2.17
C SER A 59 -4.98 20.26 1.37
N PRO A 60 -4.60 19.72 0.21
CA PRO A 60 -5.06 18.46 -0.40
C PRO A 60 -4.57 17.21 0.35
N LEU A 61 -5.36 16.12 0.27
CA LEU A 61 -4.98 14.84 0.88
C LEU A 61 -3.91 14.13 0.07
N PHE A 62 -4.10 14.02 -1.23
CA PHE A 62 -3.13 13.48 -2.18
C PHE A 62 -2.29 14.62 -2.74
N LEU A 63 -0.98 14.41 -2.82
CA LEU A 63 -0.03 15.40 -3.34
C LEU A 63 0.41 15.02 -4.75
N ASN A 64 0.59 16.00 -5.61
CA ASN A 64 1.22 15.81 -6.92
C ASN A 64 2.68 15.42 -6.73
N GLY A 65 3.22 14.61 -7.67
CA GLY A 65 4.63 14.23 -7.67
C GLY A 65 4.88 12.72 -7.72
N PHE A 66 3.89 11.92 -7.32
CA PHE A 66 3.89 10.47 -7.49
C PHE A 66 2.78 10.05 -8.46
N ARG A 67 3.06 9.10 -9.33
CA ARG A 67 2.07 8.52 -10.25
C ARG A 67 1.62 7.12 -9.80
N SER A 68 2.53 6.35 -9.26
CA SER A 68 2.28 4.95 -8.86
C SER A 68 2.26 4.75 -7.35
N CYS A 69 2.94 5.60 -6.58
CA CYS A 69 3.06 5.51 -5.13
C CYS A 69 2.28 6.60 -4.38
N GLU A 70 1.35 7.27 -5.03
CA GLU A 70 0.54 8.37 -4.52
C GLU A 70 -0.24 7.98 -3.24
N ASP A 71 -0.82 6.78 -3.23
CA ASP A 71 -1.50 6.22 -2.08
C ASP A 71 -0.52 5.90 -0.95
N TRP A 72 0.61 5.26 -1.25
CA TRP A 72 1.62 4.90 -0.26
C TRP A 72 2.26 6.13 0.39
N GLU A 73 2.56 7.16 -0.40
CA GLU A 73 3.04 8.45 0.10
C GLU A 73 2.02 9.07 1.06
N THR A 74 0.77 9.09 0.66
CA THR A 74 -0.32 9.64 1.48
C THR A 74 -0.47 8.88 2.80
N TRP A 75 -0.44 7.52 2.78
CA TRP A 75 -0.50 6.73 4.01
C TRP A 75 0.70 6.97 4.92
N GLU A 76 1.90 7.08 4.36
CA GLU A 76 3.11 7.37 5.13
C GLU A 76 2.98 8.71 5.85
N ARG A 77 2.56 9.75 5.14
CA ARG A 77 2.37 11.10 5.70
C ARG A 77 1.26 11.13 6.75
N VAL A 78 0.11 10.54 6.45
CA VAL A 78 -1.03 10.46 7.39
C VAL A 78 -0.70 9.60 8.62
N SER A 79 0.16 8.59 8.50
CA SER A 79 0.58 7.75 9.63
C SER A 79 1.25 8.53 10.76
N ARG A 80 1.84 9.69 10.45
CA ARG A 80 2.52 10.58 11.40
C ARG A 80 1.58 11.55 12.13
N LEU A 81 0.38 11.75 11.60
CA LEU A 81 -0.59 12.68 12.17
C LEU A 81 -1.26 12.11 13.44
N LYS A 82 -1.95 12.96 14.18
CA LYS A 82 -2.84 12.54 15.27
C LYS A 82 -4.06 11.82 14.65
N GLY A 83 -4.52 10.74 15.28
CA GLY A 83 -5.66 9.95 14.81
C GLY A 83 -5.37 8.45 14.85
N ALA A 84 -6.15 7.66 14.11
CA ALA A 84 -6.09 6.22 14.12
C ALA A 84 -6.24 5.62 12.70
N PHE A 85 -5.61 4.46 12.46
CA PHE A 85 -5.90 3.59 11.32
C PHE A 85 -6.85 2.50 11.78
N VAL A 86 -8.14 2.68 11.53
CA VAL A 86 -9.17 1.72 11.93
C VAL A 86 -9.24 0.59 10.90
N TYR A 87 -9.06 -0.64 11.36
CA TYR A 87 -9.09 -1.81 10.50
C TYR A 87 -10.42 -2.56 10.63
N ASN A 88 -11.18 -2.64 9.56
CA ASN A 88 -12.38 -3.46 9.49
C ASN A 88 -12.02 -4.88 9.01
N LYS A 89 -12.38 -5.89 9.82
CA LYS A 89 -12.12 -7.31 9.49
C LYS A 89 -13.06 -7.88 8.43
N LYS A 90 -14.19 -7.20 8.17
CA LYS A 90 -15.17 -7.65 7.17
C LYS A 90 -14.68 -7.29 5.77
N ILE A 91 -14.92 -8.16 4.82
CA ILE A 91 -14.68 -7.86 3.40
C ILE A 91 -15.86 -7.01 2.91
N LEU A 92 -15.59 -5.74 2.64
CA LEU A 92 -16.61 -4.76 2.24
C LEU A 92 -16.41 -4.26 0.81
N THR A 93 -15.25 -4.55 0.20
CA THR A 93 -14.88 -4.04 -1.12
C THR A 93 -14.31 -5.15 -1.97
N TYR A 94 -14.76 -5.22 -3.21
CA TYR A 94 -14.21 -6.08 -4.25
C TYR A 94 -13.47 -5.21 -5.27
N HIS A 95 -12.23 -5.54 -5.54
CA HIS A 95 -11.41 -4.83 -6.52
C HIS A 95 -11.35 -5.63 -7.82
N ARG A 96 -11.88 -5.05 -8.91
CA ARG A 96 -11.83 -5.64 -10.25
C ARG A 96 -10.45 -5.41 -10.86
N ILE A 97 -9.83 -6.49 -11.32
CA ILE A 97 -8.57 -6.45 -12.06
C ILE A 97 -8.88 -6.59 -13.56
N HIS A 98 -8.34 -5.70 -14.37
CA HIS A 98 -8.47 -5.73 -15.82
C HIS A 98 -7.22 -5.13 -16.50
N GLU A 99 -6.95 -5.55 -17.73
CA GLU A 99 -5.72 -5.19 -18.48
C GLU A 99 -5.57 -3.68 -18.69
N ASN A 100 -6.67 -2.96 -18.85
CA ASN A 100 -6.69 -1.51 -19.03
C ASN A 100 -6.61 -0.70 -17.72
N SER A 101 -6.34 -1.34 -16.58
CA SER A 101 -6.17 -0.61 -15.32
C SER A 101 -4.87 0.20 -15.32
N GLU A 102 -4.87 1.35 -14.64
CA GLU A 102 -3.63 2.14 -14.48
C GLU A 102 -2.51 1.33 -13.85
N THR A 103 -2.82 0.45 -12.91
CA THR A 103 -1.83 -0.45 -12.29
C THR A 103 -1.15 -1.35 -13.33
N SER A 104 -1.92 -1.91 -14.28
CA SER A 104 -1.36 -2.76 -15.34
C SER A 104 -0.45 -1.96 -16.29
N LYS A 105 -0.82 -0.73 -16.63
CA LYS A 105 -0.01 0.16 -17.48
C LYS A 105 1.30 0.60 -16.81
N ILE A 106 1.27 0.85 -15.51
CA ILE A 106 2.41 1.37 -14.74
C ILE A 106 3.44 0.27 -14.44
N ILE A 107 3.06 -1.01 -14.43
CA ILE A 107 4.00 -2.14 -14.20
C ILE A 107 5.11 -2.16 -15.27
N HIS A 108 4.83 -1.71 -16.49
CA HIS A 108 5.81 -1.63 -17.58
C HIS A 108 6.70 -0.37 -17.58
N ASP A 109 6.49 0.56 -16.64
CA ASP A 109 7.24 1.83 -16.61
C ASP A 109 8.31 1.81 -15.50
N ASN A 110 9.57 2.12 -15.87
CA ASN A 110 10.69 2.23 -14.93
C ASN A 110 10.48 3.30 -13.84
N LYS A 111 9.61 4.28 -14.09
CA LYS A 111 9.25 5.33 -13.12
C LYS A 111 8.70 4.76 -11.81
N ARG A 112 7.98 3.64 -11.86
CA ARG A 112 7.49 2.96 -10.66
C ARG A 112 8.63 2.52 -9.74
N THR A 113 9.69 1.97 -10.31
CA THR A 113 10.86 1.52 -9.55
C THR A 113 11.56 2.67 -8.82
N GLU A 114 11.61 3.85 -9.46
CA GLU A 114 12.17 5.06 -8.84
C GLU A 114 11.29 5.56 -7.68
N GLU A 115 9.98 5.61 -7.87
CA GLU A 115 9.04 6.01 -6.83
C GLU A 115 9.04 5.04 -5.64
N ASP A 116 9.04 3.73 -5.90
CA ASP A 116 9.17 2.69 -4.88
C ASP A 116 10.48 2.88 -4.08
N PHE A 117 11.59 3.21 -4.75
CA PHE A 117 12.86 3.48 -4.08
C PHE A 117 12.77 4.70 -3.16
N ILE A 118 12.19 5.81 -3.63
CA ILE A 118 11.96 7.01 -2.83
C ILE A 118 11.13 6.66 -1.59
N MET A 119 10.09 5.84 -1.76
CA MET A 119 9.25 5.43 -0.64
C MET A 119 9.99 4.54 0.36
N TYR A 120 10.77 3.56 -0.09
CA TYR A 120 11.59 2.75 0.83
C TYR A 120 12.61 3.58 1.59
N ARG A 121 13.18 4.62 0.96
CA ARG A 121 14.11 5.55 1.61
C ARG A 121 13.50 6.35 2.76
N LYS A 122 12.18 6.52 2.78
CA LYS A 122 11.48 7.13 3.93
C LYS A 122 11.53 6.25 5.19
N PHE A 123 11.75 4.94 5.05
CA PHE A 123 11.72 3.96 6.14
C PHE A 123 13.08 3.35 6.46
N TRP A 124 13.95 3.22 5.45
CA TRP A 124 15.15 2.41 5.50
C TRP A 124 16.38 3.16 4.97
N PRO A 125 17.58 2.84 5.47
CA PRO A 125 18.82 3.29 4.84
C PRO A 125 18.93 2.74 3.40
N GLU A 126 19.77 3.37 2.60
CA GLU A 126 19.84 3.13 1.15
C GLU A 126 20.10 1.66 0.77
N TRP A 127 21.03 1.02 1.46
CA TRP A 127 21.38 -0.37 1.17
C TRP A 127 20.21 -1.34 1.41
N ILE A 128 19.40 -1.13 2.45
CA ILE A 128 18.17 -1.91 2.70
C ILE A 128 17.13 -1.61 1.61
N ALA A 129 16.93 -0.34 1.27
CA ALA A 129 15.98 0.05 0.24
C ALA A 129 16.31 -0.60 -1.13
N LYS A 130 17.61 -0.68 -1.49
CA LYS A 130 18.07 -1.37 -2.70
C LYS A 130 17.76 -2.88 -2.69
N ILE A 131 17.85 -3.54 -1.54
CA ILE A 131 17.49 -4.96 -1.40
C ILE A 131 15.98 -5.15 -1.53
N LEU A 132 15.20 -4.30 -0.86
CA LEU A 132 13.74 -4.39 -0.86
C LEU A 132 13.16 -4.18 -2.26
N ILE A 133 13.69 -3.22 -3.01
CA ILE A 133 13.20 -2.93 -4.36
C ILE A 133 13.44 -4.09 -5.32
N LYS A 134 14.59 -4.77 -5.23
CA LYS A 134 14.87 -5.96 -6.05
C LYS A 134 13.87 -7.07 -5.77
N LYS A 135 13.56 -7.34 -4.50
CA LYS A 135 12.57 -8.35 -4.10
C LYS A 135 11.15 -7.96 -4.54
N TYR A 136 10.81 -6.69 -4.42
CA TYR A 136 9.48 -6.19 -4.78
C TYR A 136 9.24 -6.28 -6.30
N ALA A 137 10.21 -5.86 -7.11
CA ALA A 137 10.15 -5.96 -8.57
C ALA A 137 10.02 -7.41 -9.05
N SER A 138 10.76 -8.35 -8.44
CA SER A 138 10.65 -9.78 -8.79
C SER A 138 9.29 -10.37 -8.43
N SER A 139 8.67 -9.93 -7.32
CA SER A 139 7.35 -10.42 -6.91
C SER A 139 6.21 -9.88 -7.79
N GLN A 140 6.38 -8.72 -8.40
CA GLN A 140 5.40 -8.16 -9.34
C GLN A 140 5.40 -8.94 -10.66
N LYS A 141 6.56 -9.25 -11.22
CA LYS A 141 6.69 -10.06 -12.44
C LYS A 141 6.07 -11.46 -12.31
N SER A 142 6.07 -12.04 -11.12
CA SER A 142 5.46 -13.36 -10.87
C SER A 142 3.92 -13.34 -10.74
N ASN A 143 3.28 -12.18 -10.79
CA ASN A 143 1.82 -12.05 -10.70
C ASN A 143 1.16 -11.73 -12.06
N ASP A 144 1.95 -11.62 -13.12
CA ASP A 144 1.48 -11.40 -14.51
C ASP A 144 1.14 -12.72 -15.26
N LEU A 145 1.03 -13.85 -14.54
CA LEU A 145 0.63 -15.17 -15.05
C LEU A 145 -0.77 -15.56 -14.59
#